data_5ea9ca06abca7fa2807fcf0de04501cc
#
_entry.id   5ea9ca06abca7fa2807fcf0de04501cc
#
_cell.length_a   1.000
_cell.length_b   1.000
_cell.length_c   1.000
_cell.angle_alpha   90.00
_cell.angle_beta   90.00
_cell.angle_gamma   90.00
#
_symmetry.space_group_name_H-M   'P 1'
#
loop_
_entity.id
_entity.type
_entity.pdbx_description
1 polymer ?
#
loop_
_entity_poly.entity_id
_entity_poly.type
_entity_poly.pdbx_seq_one_letter_code
_entity_poly.pdbx_strand_id
1 'polypeptide(L)'
;STPLYSSAASDVYKRQLVDIIQQIVSGVNRRVNESSPIVDSRLSDGSRVNVVLNPVAINGPVVTIRKFPEYSITMKKLIEIGSISLNVADFLKLLVNAKYNIFISGGTGSGKTTFLNVLSNYIPGDERIITIEDSAELQIQSVDNLVRMEVRQANDEGENGIDIRALIKSSLRMRPDRIIVGEVRGAEALDMLQAMNTGHDGSLSTGHGNSPKDMLNRLETMVLMGVDMPLKAIKSQIASGIDIIVHLGRLRDRTRKVLEIVEITGFNGEEILTNTIYRFEEDNIEGTNKGIVKGKLKWTGNTLINQKKLFDAGYGKEDISYGE
;
A
#
# COMPACT_ATOMS: atom_id res chain seq x y z
N SER A 1 -12.39 32.01 37.09
CA SER A 1 -11.28 31.42 37.87
C SER A 1 -11.40 29.92 37.84
N THR A 2 -10.59 29.28 37.03
CA THR A 2 -10.48 27.81 36.99
C THR A 2 -9.91 27.36 38.34
N PRO A 3 -10.51 26.36 39.01
CA PRO A 3 -10.01 25.94 40.35
C PRO A 3 -8.57 25.47 40.24
N LEU A 4 -7.72 25.91 41.16
CA LEU A 4 -6.28 25.54 41.29
C LEU A 4 -6.07 24.01 41.29
N TYR A 5 -7.05 23.24 41.70
CA TYR A 5 -7.03 21.77 41.71
C TYR A 5 -7.03 21.12 40.34
N SER A 6 -7.60 21.77 39.31
CA SER A 6 -7.62 21.20 37.94
C SER A 6 -6.27 21.35 37.24
N SER A 7 -5.47 22.37 37.56
CA SER A 7 -4.15 22.57 36.99
C SER A 7 -3.13 21.58 37.54
N ALA A 8 -3.14 21.35 38.87
CA ALA A 8 -2.23 20.39 39.50
C ALA A 8 -2.50 18.94 39.05
N ALA A 9 -3.76 18.53 38.93
CA ALA A 9 -4.10 17.22 38.40
C ALA A 9 -3.65 17.09 36.94
N SER A 10 -3.88 18.11 36.11
CA SER A 10 -3.41 18.14 34.74
C SER A 10 -1.89 18.02 34.60
N ASP A 11 -1.14 18.67 35.49
CA ASP A 11 0.34 18.62 35.51
C ASP A 11 0.88 17.25 35.96
N VAL A 12 0.19 16.58 36.89
CA VAL A 12 0.52 15.21 37.29
C VAL A 12 0.32 14.25 36.11
N TYR A 13 -0.82 14.32 35.41
CA TYR A 13 -1.08 13.47 34.23
C TYR A 13 -0.06 13.73 33.11
N LYS A 14 0.31 14.99 32.88
CA LYS A 14 1.33 15.32 31.88
C LYS A 14 2.68 14.71 32.21
N ARG A 15 3.09 14.73 33.46
CA ARG A 15 4.36 14.09 33.94
C ARG A 15 4.29 12.58 33.74
N GLN A 16 3.22 11.93 34.18
CA GLN A 16 3.03 10.49 33.97
C GLN A 16 3.08 10.10 32.52
N LEU A 17 2.48 10.89 31.64
CA LEU A 17 2.53 10.65 30.20
C LEU A 17 3.97 10.76 29.66
N VAL A 18 4.74 11.74 30.11
CA VAL A 18 6.16 11.87 29.74
C VAL A 18 6.98 10.68 30.23
N ASP A 19 6.73 10.17 31.42
CA ASP A 19 7.42 8.99 31.97
C ASP A 19 7.12 7.74 31.13
N ILE A 20 5.87 7.53 30.74
CA ILE A 20 5.46 6.44 29.84
C ILE A 20 6.13 6.59 28.46
N ILE A 21 6.17 7.82 27.90
CA ILE A 21 6.85 8.12 26.66
C ILE A 21 8.33 7.73 26.74
N GLN A 22 9.03 8.10 27.82
CA GLN A 22 10.43 7.77 27.99
C GLN A 22 10.66 6.25 28.09
N GLN A 23 9.77 5.50 28.72
CA GLN A 23 9.82 4.03 28.75
C GLN A 23 9.67 3.41 27.37
N ILE A 24 8.70 3.89 26.56
CA ILE A 24 8.47 3.42 25.19
C ILE A 24 9.70 3.70 24.31
N VAL A 25 10.25 4.90 24.39
CA VAL A 25 11.32 5.37 23.51
C VAL A 25 12.67 4.77 23.87
N SER A 26 12.94 4.57 25.16
CA SER A 26 14.18 3.94 25.64
C SER A 26 14.34 2.50 25.17
N GLY A 27 13.22 1.77 25.00
CA GLY A 27 13.21 0.40 24.51
C GLY A 27 13.69 0.23 23.06
N VAL A 28 13.76 1.32 22.28
CA VAL A 28 14.18 1.31 20.86
C VAL A 28 15.42 2.16 20.58
N ASN A 29 16.17 2.49 21.63
CA ASN A 29 17.43 3.25 21.53
C ASN A 29 17.26 4.65 20.88
N ARG A 30 16.11 5.30 21.10
CA ARG A 30 15.81 6.66 20.65
C ARG A 30 15.66 7.60 21.83
N ARG A 31 15.85 8.89 21.58
CA ARG A 31 15.64 9.95 22.56
C ARG A 31 14.54 10.87 22.09
N VAL A 32 13.71 11.32 23.02
CA VAL A 32 12.73 12.37 22.81
C VAL A 32 12.84 13.39 23.92
N ASN A 33 13.05 14.65 23.58
CA ASN A 33 13.20 15.77 24.49
C ASN A 33 12.79 17.08 23.78
N GLU A 34 12.93 18.22 24.45
CA GLU A 34 12.61 19.52 23.87
C GLU A 34 13.44 19.88 22.63
N SER A 35 14.68 19.37 22.52
CA SER A 35 15.54 19.59 21.35
C SER A 35 15.19 18.67 20.17
N SER A 36 14.65 17.49 20.45
CA SER A 36 14.14 16.53 19.48
C SER A 36 12.72 16.09 19.88
N PRO A 37 11.70 16.94 19.68
CA PRO A 37 10.38 16.76 20.28
C PRO A 37 9.49 15.78 19.53
N ILE A 38 9.90 15.27 18.38
CA ILE A 38 9.13 14.32 17.55
C ILE A 38 9.90 13.01 17.44
N VAL A 39 9.25 11.91 17.75
CA VAL A 39 9.84 10.58 17.57
C VAL A 39 8.80 9.57 17.11
N ASP A 40 9.21 8.73 16.16
CA ASP A 40 8.51 7.51 15.80
C ASP A 40 9.19 6.31 16.43
N SER A 41 8.41 5.45 17.04
CA SER A 41 8.85 4.27 17.76
C SER A 41 7.93 3.09 17.49
N ARG A 42 8.29 1.92 18.01
CA ARG A 42 7.50 0.71 17.90
C ARG A 42 7.46 -0.02 19.24
N LEU A 43 6.29 -0.53 19.60
CA LEU A 43 6.13 -1.43 20.74
C LEU A 43 6.59 -2.85 20.39
N SER A 44 6.77 -3.68 21.40
CA SER A 44 7.19 -5.08 21.25
C SER A 44 6.19 -5.93 20.46
N ASP A 45 4.91 -5.55 20.44
CA ASP A 45 3.85 -6.19 19.66
C ASP A 45 3.83 -5.74 18.18
N GLY A 46 4.75 -4.86 17.77
CA GLY A 46 4.82 -4.29 16.43
C GLY A 46 3.98 -3.03 16.22
N SER A 47 3.20 -2.59 17.20
CA SER A 47 2.40 -1.37 17.13
C SER A 47 3.29 -0.14 16.98
N ARG A 48 2.91 0.79 16.08
CA ARG A 48 3.64 2.04 15.86
C ARG A 48 3.22 3.09 16.87
N VAL A 49 4.19 3.82 17.38
CA VAL A 49 3.96 4.94 18.31
C VAL A 49 4.59 6.19 17.72
N ASN A 50 3.80 7.21 17.52
CA ASN A 50 4.27 8.56 17.22
C ASN A 50 4.10 9.42 18.46
N VAL A 51 5.16 10.12 18.84
CA VAL A 51 5.18 11.03 20.00
C VAL A 51 5.53 12.42 19.52
N VAL A 52 4.81 13.41 20.03
CA VAL A 52 5.09 14.83 19.82
C VAL A 52 5.09 15.53 21.19
N LEU A 53 6.21 16.14 21.56
CA LEU A 53 6.38 16.88 22.82
C LEU A 53 6.31 18.40 22.60
N ASN A 54 6.30 19.15 23.69
CA ASN A 54 6.56 20.60 23.68
C ASN A 54 7.98 20.87 23.13
N PRO A 55 8.23 22.00 22.44
CA PRO A 55 7.30 23.10 22.19
C PRO A 55 6.38 22.89 20.98
N VAL A 56 6.55 21.80 20.22
CA VAL A 56 5.77 21.52 18.99
C VAL A 56 4.30 21.21 19.31
N ALA A 57 4.05 20.38 20.32
CA ALA A 57 2.71 20.09 20.80
C ALA A 57 2.26 21.15 21.82
N ILE A 58 1.60 22.22 21.35
CA ILE A 58 1.23 23.40 22.16
C ILE A 58 0.33 23.03 23.35
N ASN A 59 -0.58 22.07 23.18
CA ASN A 59 -1.54 21.69 24.22
C ASN A 59 -1.01 20.62 25.20
N GLY A 60 0.27 20.24 25.10
CA GLY A 60 0.94 19.23 25.90
C GLY A 60 1.37 18.02 25.06
N PRO A 61 2.02 17.02 25.70
CA PRO A 61 2.50 15.82 25.01
C PRO A 61 1.39 15.07 24.29
N VAL A 62 1.66 14.62 23.07
CA VAL A 62 0.73 13.81 22.25
C VAL A 62 1.37 12.46 21.98
N VAL A 63 0.64 11.38 22.23
CA VAL A 63 1.02 10.02 21.86
C VAL A 63 -0.06 9.43 20.97
N THR A 64 0.35 8.96 19.81
CA THR A 64 -0.54 8.28 18.87
C THR A 64 -0.05 6.84 18.70
N ILE A 65 -0.90 5.87 19.05
CA ILE A 65 -0.58 4.45 18.91
C ILE A 65 -1.43 3.86 17.81
N ARG A 66 -0.78 3.36 16.75
CA ARG A 66 -1.40 2.58 15.70
C ARG A 66 -1.15 1.11 15.97
N LYS A 67 -2.16 0.43 16.49
CA LYS A 67 -2.06 -0.98 16.86
C LYS A 67 -1.74 -1.85 15.65
N PHE A 68 -0.81 -2.77 15.82
CA PHE A 68 -0.57 -3.84 14.88
C PHE A 68 -1.73 -4.85 14.97
N PRO A 69 -2.37 -5.23 13.84
CA PRO A 69 -3.48 -6.16 13.89
C PRO A 69 -2.99 -7.57 14.25
N GLU A 70 -3.59 -8.18 15.27
CA GLU A 70 -3.30 -9.56 15.68
C GLU A 70 -3.66 -10.57 14.59
N TYR A 71 -4.72 -10.27 13.82
CA TYR A 71 -5.19 -11.11 12.73
C TYR A 71 -5.24 -10.31 11.43
N SER A 72 -4.65 -10.87 10.38
CA SER A 72 -4.77 -10.30 9.05
C SER A 72 -6.19 -10.53 8.49
N ILE A 73 -6.72 -9.50 7.83
CA ILE A 73 -7.98 -9.62 7.08
C ILE A 73 -7.74 -10.58 5.91
N THR A 74 -8.67 -11.51 5.70
CA THR A 74 -8.64 -12.47 4.59
C THR A 74 -9.51 -11.99 3.43
N MET A 75 -9.31 -12.56 2.23
CA MET A 75 -10.18 -12.31 1.08
C MET A 75 -11.64 -12.69 1.38
N LYS A 76 -11.85 -13.81 2.07
CA LYS A 76 -13.20 -14.22 2.52
C LYS A 76 -13.87 -13.10 3.30
N LYS A 77 -13.14 -12.46 4.22
CA LYS A 77 -13.68 -11.34 5.01
C LYS A 77 -13.99 -10.12 4.14
N LEU A 78 -13.15 -9.80 3.15
CA LEU A 78 -13.42 -8.70 2.21
C LEU A 78 -14.67 -8.95 1.37
N ILE A 79 -14.93 -10.20 0.99
CA ILE A 79 -16.15 -10.61 0.27
C ILE A 79 -17.37 -10.48 1.20
N GLU A 80 -17.30 -10.99 2.43
CA GLU A 80 -18.38 -10.91 3.42
C GLU A 80 -18.83 -9.49 3.70
N ILE A 81 -17.89 -8.55 3.83
CA ILE A 81 -18.21 -7.13 4.06
C ILE A 81 -18.52 -6.34 2.78
N GLY A 82 -18.55 -7.02 1.63
CA GLY A 82 -18.89 -6.44 0.34
C GLY A 82 -17.87 -5.45 -0.21
N SER A 83 -16.60 -5.56 0.19
CA SER A 83 -15.51 -4.76 -0.38
C SER A 83 -15.16 -5.20 -1.80
N ILE A 84 -15.36 -6.47 -2.10
CA ILE A 84 -15.11 -7.11 -3.40
C ILE A 84 -16.09 -8.28 -3.58
N SER A 85 -16.45 -8.62 -4.81
CA SER A 85 -17.24 -9.83 -5.12
C SER A 85 -16.34 -11.06 -5.26
N LEU A 86 -16.93 -12.25 -5.15
CA LEU A 86 -16.21 -13.52 -5.32
C LEU A 86 -15.58 -13.62 -6.71
N ASN A 87 -16.33 -13.32 -7.77
CA ASN A 87 -15.83 -13.41 -9.15
C ASN A 87 -14.61 -12.53 -9.38
N VAL A 88 -14.62 -11.30 -8.83
CA VAL A 88 -13.48 -10.39 -8.94
C VAL A 88 -12.30 -10.85 -8.08
N ALA A 89 -12.57 -11.46 -6.93
CA ALA A 89 -11.53 -12.06 -6.10
C ALA A 89 -10.83 -13.22 -6.82
N ASP A 90 -11.59 -14.08 -7.49
CA ASP A 90 -11.06 -15.20 -8.29
C ASP A 90 -10.28 -14.69 -9.52
N PHE A 91 -10.78 -13.66 -10.19
CA PHE A 91 -10.06 -12.98 -11.27
C PHE A 91 -8.69 -12.45 -10.79
N LEU A 92 -8.65 -11.72 -9.68
CA LEU A 92 -7.40 -11.21 -9.13
C LEU A 92 -6.46 -12.33 -8.66
N LYS A 93 -6.99 -13.42 -8.09
CA LYS A 93 -6.21 -14.59 -7.74
C LYS A 93 -5.53 -15.19 -8.96
N LEU A 94 -6.27 -15.33 -10.06
CA LEU A 94 -5.74 -15.81 -11.34
C LEU A 94 -4.59 -14.92 -11.82
N LEU A 95 -4.75 -13.59 -11.79
CA LEU A 95 -3.72 -12.64 -12.20
C LEU A 95 -2.47 -12.70 -11.31
N VAL A 96 -2.63 -12.85 -9.99
CA VAL A 96 -1.50 -13.06 -9.07
C VAL A 96 -0.75 -14.33 -9.40
N ASN A 97 -1.46 -15.44 -9.62
CA ASN A 97 -0.83 -16.73 -9.97
C ASN A 97 -0.11 -16.66 -11.32
N ALA A 98 -0.67 -15.95 -12.29
CA ALA A 98 -0.09 -15.75 -13.61
C ALA A 98 0.99 -14.65 -13.67
N LYS A 99 1.47 -14.17 -12.52
CA LYS A 99 2.58 -13.23 -12.39
C LYS A 99 2.33 -11.86 -13.07
N TYR A 100 1.10 -11.35 -13.02
CA TYR A 100 0.84 -9.97 -13.39
C TYR A 100 1.42 -9.03 -12.33
N ASN A 101 2.08 -7.97 -12.76
CA ASN A 101 2.51 -6.88 -11.89
C ASN A 101 1.30 -6.01 -11.54
N ILE A 102 0.93 -6.01 -10.27
CA ILE A 102 -0.29 -5.34 -9.81
C ILE A 102 0.06 -4.14 -8.94
N PHE A 103 -0.48 -2.98 -9.29
CA PHE A 103 -0.34 -1.76 -8.51
C PHE A 103 -1.68 -1.38 -7.86
N ILE A 104 -1.69 -1.26 -6.53
CA ILE A 104 -2.88 -0.94 -5.77
C ILE A 104 -2.89 0.56 -5.48
N SER A 105 -3.87 1.26 -6.01
CA SER A 105 -4.06 2.69 -5.88
C SER A 105 -5.22 3.02 -4.94
N GLY A 106 -5.20 4.17 -4.31
CA GLY A 106 -6.31 4.65 -3.48
C GLY A 106 -5.91 5.74 -2.50
N GLY A 107 -6.90 6.44 -1.96
CA GLY A 107 -6.71 7.48 -0.96
C GLY A 107 -6.24 6.96 0.40
N THR A 108 -5.97 7.89 1.32
CA THR A 108 -5.63 7.54 2.72
C THR A 108 -6.79 6.80 3.37
N GLY A 109 -6.48 5.68 4.03
CA GLY A 109 -7.49 4.86 4.73
C GLY A 109 -8.43 4.08 3.81
N SER A 110 -8.15 3.96 2.50
CA SER A 110 -8.91 3.12 1.56
C SER A 110 -8.67 1.61 1.72
N GLY A 111 -7.62 1.22 2.47
CA GLY A 111 -7.31 -0.19 2.74
C GLY A 111 -6.23 -0.79 1.83
N LYS A 112 -5.39 0.02 1.18
CA LYS A 112 -4.34 -0.44 0.25
C LYS A 112 -3.42 -1.51 0.86
N THR A 113 -2.83 -1.26 2.03
CA THR A 113 -1.94 -2.22 2.70
C THR A 113 -2.66 -3.52 3.06
N THR A 114 -3.91 -3.42 3.52
CA THR A 114 -4.75 -4.60 3.79
C THR A 114 -4.99 -5.40 2.52
N PHE A 115 -5.32 -4.73 1.42
CA PHE A 115 -5.60 -5.37 0.14
C PHE A 115 -4.32 -5.97 -0.48
N LEU A 116 -3.19 -5.25 -0.39
CA LEU A 116 -1.86 -5.77 -0.77
C LEU A 116 -1.55 -7.06 -0.01
N ASN A 117 -1.76 -7.06 1.31
CA ASN A 117 -1.54 -8.24 2.14
C ASN A 117 -2.42 -9.42 1.70
N VAL A 118 -3.71 -9.17 1.42
CA VAL A 118 -4.65 -10.20 0.98
C VAL A 118 -4.25 -10.77 -0.38
N LEU A 119 -3.88 -9.94 -1.35
CA LEU A 119 -3.41 -10.41 -2.66
C LEU A 119 -2.09 -11.17 -2.56
N SER A 120 -1.17 -10.71 -1.72
CA SER A 120 0.12 -11.37 -1.50
C SER A 120 -0.03 -12.78 -0.96
N ASN A 121 -1.11 -13.07 -0.21
CA ASN A 121 -1.41 -14.42 0.27
C ASN A 121 -1.98 -15.36 -0.81
N TYR A 122 -2.18 -14.89 -2.04
CA TYR A 122 -2.46 -15.73 -3.20
C TYR A 122 -1.21 -16.20 -3.95
N ILE A 123 -0.04 -15.68 -3.59
CA ILE A 123 1.22 -16.08 -4.21
C ILE A 123 1.51 -17.55 -3.88
N PRO A 124 1.93 -18.37 -4.87
CA PRO A 124 2.32 -19.75 -4.64
C PRO A 124 3.40 -19.91 -3.56
N GLY A 125 3.28 -20.93 -2.73
CA GLY A 125 4.12 -21.13 -1.54
C GLY A 125 5.58 -21.48 -1.82
N ASP A 126 5.89 -21.96 -3.03
CA ASP A 126 7.22 -22.36 -3.48
C ASP A 126 8.08 -21.20 -4.00
N GLU A 127 7.50 -20.00 -4.11
CA GLU A 127 8.21 -18.80 -4.58
C GLU A 127 9.01 -18.13 -3.44
N ARG A 128 10.12 -17.47 -3.81
CA ARG A 128 10.90 -16.63 -2.91
C ARG A 128 10.43 -15.19 -3.00
N ILE A 129 9.88 -14.67 -1.91
CA ILE A 129 9.31 -13.32 -1.83
C ILE A 129 10.19 -12.42 -0.96
N ILE A 130 10.40 -11.20 -1.42
CA ILE A 130 11.01 -10.14 -0.61
C ILE A 130 9.98 -9.02 -0.43
N THR A 131 9.65 -8.69 0.81
CA THR A 131 8.83 -7.52 1.13
C THR A 131 9.72 -6.36 1.57
N ILE A 132 9.37 -5.16 1.11
CA ILE A 132 10.07 -3.92 1.43
C ILE A 132 9.03 -2.91 1.89
N GLU A 133 9.14 -2.47 3.13
CA GLU A 133 8.15 -1.59 3.75
C GLU A 133 8.82 -0.46 4.53
N ASP A 134 8.15 0.67 4.59
CA ASP A 134 8.54 1.78 5.45
C ASP A 134 8.45 1.36 6.93
N SER A 135 7.44 0.54 7.21
CA SER A 135 7.28 -0.16 8.47
C SER A 135 6.53 -1.46 8.20
N ALA A 136 7.08 -2.57 8.66
CA ALA A 136 6.60 -3.92 8.33
C ALA A 136 5.19 -4.18 8.89
N GLU A 137 4.19 -4.09 8.02
CA GLU A 137 2.77 -4.37 8.30
C GLU A 137 2.26 -5.64 7.61
N LEU A 138 2.92 -6.10 6.54
CA LEU A 138 2.48 -7.25 5.77
C LEU A 138 2.66 -8.56 6.57
N GLN A 139 1.66 -9.42 6.48
CA GLN A 139 1.61 -10.74 7.13
C GLN A 139 1.32 -11.80 6.06
N ILE A 140 2.35 -12.15 5.27
CA ILE A 140 2.26 -13.17 4.24
C ILE A 140 2.53 -14.52 4.89
N GLN A 141 1.55 -15.42 4.85
CA GLN A 141 1.60 -16.74 5.49
C GLN A 141 1.63 -17.89 4.48
N SER A 142 1.37 -17.59 3.20
CA SER A 142 1.29 -18.57 2.12
C SER A 142 2.64 -19.04 1.58
N VAL A 143 3.74 -18.35 1.94
CA VAL A 143 5.05 -18.53 1.34
C VAL A 143 6.08 -18.89 2.41
N ASP A 144 6.80 -20.00 2.21
CA ASP A 144 7.82 -20.48 3.16
C ASP A 144 9.11 -19.66 3.07
N ASN A 145 9.50 -19.21 1.87
CA ASN A 145 10.72 -18.45 1.63
C ASN A 145 10.45 -16.94 1.55
N LEU A 146 10.15 -16.35 2.71
CA LEU A 146 9.83 -14.94 2.86
C LEU A 146 10.96 -14.17 3.53
N VAL A 147 11.48 -13.14 2.87
CA VAL A 147 12.42 -12.15 3.42
C VAL A 147 11.68 -10.84 3.62
N ARG A 148 11.70 -10.32 4.84
CA ARG A 148 11.05 -9.05 5.19
C ARG A 148 12.10 -7.99 5.46
N MET A 149 12.03 -6.88 4.74
CA MET A 149 12.93 -5.75 4.91
C MET A 149 12.14 -4.49 5.28
N GLU A 150 12.69 -3.72 6.17
CA GLU A 150 12.10 -2.48 6.69
C GLU A 150 13.11 -1.34 6.59
N VAL A 151 12.62 -0.15 6.29
CA VAL A 151 13.38 1.08 6.30
C VAL A 151 14.00 1.31 7.67
N ARG A 152 15.26 1.68 7.69
CA ARG A 152 15.90 2.18 8.90
C ARG A 152 16.01 3.70 8.81
N GLN A 153 15.33 4.38 9.69
CA GLN A 153 15.45 5.83 9.83
C GLN A 153 16.88 6.21 10.21
N ALA A 154 17.36 7.34 9.70
CA ALA A 154 18.64 7.89 10.12
C ALA A 154 18.66 8.16 11.63
N ASN A 155 19.87 8.14 12.23
CA ASN A 155 20.07 8.53 13.63
C ASN A 155 19.86 10.05 13.80
N ASP A 156 20.02 10.54 15.03
CA ASP A 156 19.87 11.97 15.36
C ASP A 156 20.91 12.87 14.63
N GLU A 157 21.99 12.29 14.12
CA GLU A 157 23.03 12.95 13.33
C GLU A 157 22.73 12.93 11.82
N GLY A 158 21.60 12.31 11.40
CA GLY A 158 21.20 12.17 10.00
C GLY A 158 21.93 11.04 9.26
N GLU A 159 22.65 10.17 9.98
CA GLU A 159 23.46 9.09 9.43
C GLU A 159 22.80 7.72 9.56
N ASN A 160 23.36 6.73 8.83
CA ASN A 160 22.98 5.33 8.91
C ASN A 160 21.52 5.01 8.52
N GLY A 161 20.85 5.92 7.81
CA GLY A 161 19.53 5.68 7.22
C GLY A 161 19.64 4.65 6.08
N ILE A 162 18.61 3.79 5.93
CA ILE A 162 18.43 2.89 4.80
C ILE A 162 17.01 3.09 4.29
N ASP A 163 16.88 3.64 3.11
CA ASP A 163 15.59 3.96 2.49
C ASP A 163 15.05 2.79 1.63
N ILE A 164 13.82 2.91 1.16
CA ILE A 164 13.17 1.92 0.29
C ILE A 164 14.00 1.68 -0.97
N ARG A 165 14.60 2.72 -1.55
CA ARG A 165 15.41 2.66 -2.76
C ARG A 165 16.62 1.74 -2.58
N ALA A 166 17.35 1.91 -1.48
CA ALA A 166 18.50 1.05 -1.13
C ALA A 166 18.07 -0.40 -0.93
N LEU A 167 16.90 -0.62 -0.30
CA LEU A 167 16.36 -1.95 -0.06
C LEU A 167 15.93 -2.63 -1.37
N ILE A 168 15.29 -1.92 -2.32
CA ILE A 168 14.95 -2.47 -3.64
C ILE A 168 16.24 -2.89 -4.38
N LYS A 169 17.26 -2.03 -4.42
CA LYS A 169 18.54 -2.36 -5.07
C LYS A 169 19.23 -3.58 -4.44
N SER A 170 19.13 -3.72 -3.12
CA SER A 170 19.66 -4.89 -2.42
C SER A 170 18.87 -6.16 -2.75
N SER A 171 17.54 -6.07 -2.82
CA SER A 171 16.65 -7.21 -3.07
C SER A 171 16.92 -7.87 -4.43
N LEU A 172 17.25 -7.09 -5.46
CA LEU A 172 17.58 -7.59 -6.80
C LEU A 172 18.79 -8.56 -6.81
N ARG A 173 19.63 -8.52 -5.78
CA ARG A 173 20.80 -9.42 -5.62
C ARG A 173 20.48 -10.65 -4.76
N MET A 174 19.28 -10.73 -4.20
CA MET A 174 18.85 -11.81 -3.30
C MET A 174 18.12 -12.93 -4.04
N ARG A 175 18.05 -12.88 -5.37
CA ARG A 175 17.36 -13.84 -6.23
C ARG A 175 15.88 -14.04 -5.85
N PRO A 176 15.08 -12.98 -5.76
CA PRO A 176 13.66 -13.11 -5.50
C PRO A 176 12.90 -13.58 -6.76
N ASP A 177 11.80 -14.31 -6.56
CA ASP A 177 10.80 -14.51 -7.60
C ASP A 177 9.92 -13.28 -7.75
N ARG A 178 9.53 -12.67 -6.62
CA ARG A 178 8.76 -11.41 -6.60
C ARG A 178 9.26 -10.46 -5.53
N ILE A 179 9.09 -9.17 -5.80
CA ILE A 179 9.35 -8.09 -4.85
C ILE A 179 8.04 -7.39 -4.54
N ILE A 180 7.72 -7.24 -3.26
CA ILE A 180 6.52 -6.55 -2.79
C ILE A 180 6.96 -5.28 -2.09
N VAL A 181 6.64 -4.12 -2.66
CA VAL A 181 6.91 -2.82 -2.06
C VAL A 181 5.63 -2.31 -1.40
N GLY A 182 5.65 -2.16 -0.09
CA GLY A 182 4.47 -1.79 0.69
C GLY A 182 3.81 -0.51 0.21
N GLU A 183 4.59 0.53 -0.06
CA GLU A 183 4.11 1.78 -0.65
C GLU A 183 5.22 2.53 -1.36
N VAL A 184 4.88 3.16 -2.48
CA VAL A 184 5.76 4.05 -3.26
C VAL A 184 5.25 5.48 -3.13
N ARG A 185 6.15 6.40 -2.75
CA ARG A 185 5.82 7.81 -2.48
C ARG A 185 6.73 8.82 -3.19
N GLY A 186 7.88 8.36 -3.69
CA GLY A 186 8.91 9.21 -4.26
C GLY A 186 9.81 8.50 -5.27
N ALA A 187 11.08 8.87 -5.26
CA ALA A 187 12.08 8.47 -6.24
C ALA A 187 12.27 6.95 -6.40
N GLU A 188 11.92 6.15 -5.38
CA GLU A 188 11.93 4.69 -5.40
C GLU A 188 10.98 4.09 -6.46
N ALA A 189 10.05 4.89 -6.99
CA ALA A 189 9.17 4.46 -8.07
C ALA A 189 9.93 3.94 -9.29
N LEU A 190 11.04 4.59 -9.65
CA LEU A 190 11.89 4.13 -10.75
C LEU A 190 12.51 2.77 -10.46
N ASP A 191 13.07 2.58 -9.26
CA ASP A 191 13.73 1.33 -8.90
C ASP A 191 12.71 0.16 -8.83
N MET A 192 11.48 0.45 -8.35
CA MET A 192 10.37 -0.51 -8.40
C MET A 192 9.98 -0.88 -9.84
N LEU A 193 9.82 0.12 -10.72
CA LEU A 193 9.50 -0.14 -12.14
C LEU A 193 10.61 -0.92 -12.83
N GLN A 194 11.88 -0.65 -12.53
CA GLN A 194 13.00 -1.42 -13.04
C GLN A 194 12.96 -2.87 -12.56
N ALA A 195 12.63 -3.12 -11.29
CA ALA A 195 12.45 -4.48 -10.77
C ALA A 195 11.34 -5.22 -11.52
N MET A 196 10.19 -4.57 -11.74
CA MET A 196 9.06 -5.13 -12.49
C MET A 196 9.39 -5.39 -13.98
N ASN A 197 10.30 -4.59 -14.58
CA ASN A 197 10.72 -4.72 -15.98
C ASN A 197 11.89 -5.71 -16.21
N THR A 198 12.53 -6.20 -15.15
CA THR A 198 13.78 -6.97 -15.26
C THR A 198 13.68 -8.39 -14.71
N GLY A 199 12.56 -9.08 -14.95
CA GLY A 199 12.43 -10.51 -14.65
C GLY A 199 11.88 -10.84 -13.26
N HIS A 200 11.30 -9.86 -12.57
CA HIS A 200 10.61 -10.08 -11.28
C HIS A 200 9.09 -9.93 -11.47
N ASP A 201 8.56 -10.64 -12.47
CA ASP A 201 7.13 -10.64 -12.78
C ASP A 201 6.27 -11.10 -11.61
N GLY A 202 5.10 -10.50 -11.48
CA GLY A 202 4.18 -10.74 -10.36
C GLY A 202 4.50 -9.91 -9.12
N SER A 203 5.36 -8.90 -9.24
CA SER A 203 5.63 -7.95 -8.17
C SER A 203 4.39 -7.09 -7.87
N LEU A 204 4.22 -6.74 -6.59
CA LEU A 204 3.07 -5.97 -6.11
C LEU A 204 3.54 -4.70 -5.42
N SER A 205 2.77 -3.64 -5.54
CA SER A 205 3.03 -2.39 -4.80
C SER A 205 1.77 -1.58 -4.58
N THR A 206 1.86 -0.54 -3.76
CA THR A 206 0.78 0.43 -3.56
C THR A 206 1.25 1.86 -3.70
N GLY A 207 0.31 2.76 -3.96
CA GLY A 207 0.55 4.20 -3.96
C GLY A 207 -0.73 4.99 -3.73
N HIS A 208 -0.56 6.24 -3.34
CA HIS A 208 -1.68 7.16 -3.17
C HIS A 208 -2.11 7.75 -4.50
N GLY A 209 -3.38 7.62 -4.84
CA GLY A 209 -4.00 8.22 -6.02
C GLY A 209 -5.50 8.33 -5.86
N ASN A 210 -6.13 9.28 -6.55
CA ASN A 210 -7.57 9.51 -6.51
C ASN A 210 -8.33 8.77 -7.63
N SER A 211 -7.61 8.25 -8.59
CA SER A 211 -8.09 7.40 -9.68
C SER A 211 -6.91 6.62 -10.27
N PRO A 212 -7.15 5.60 -11.11
CA PRO A 212 -6.07 4.93 -11.85
C PRO A 212 -5.24 5.89 -12.71
N LYS A 213 -5.90 6.82 -13.41
CA LYS A 213 -5.23 7.84 -14.22
C LYS A 213 -4.39 8.81 -13.38
N ASP A 214 -4.93 9.27 -12.24
CA ASP A 214 -4.18 10.11 -11.29
C ASP A 214 -2.95 9.37 -10.77
N MET A 215 -3.07 8.08 -10.49
CA MET A 215 -1.94 7.28 -10.04
C MET A 215 -0.83 7.18 -11.07
N LEU A 216 -1.16 7.02 -12.35
CA LEU A 216 -0.17 7.02 -13.44
C LEU A 216 0.58 8.35 -13.51
N ASN A 217 -0.13 9.48 -13.45
CA ASN A 217 0.49 10.82 -13.44
C ASN A 217 1.38 11.03 -12.21
N ARG A 218 0.98 10.49 -11.05
CA ARG A 218 1.79 10.56 -9.83
C ARG A 218 3.05 9.71 -9.92
N LEU A 219 2.98 8.54 -10.54
CA LEU A 219 4.17 7.72 -10.81
C LEU A 219 5.16 8.45 -11.71
N GLU A 220 4.69 9.15 -12.76
CA GLU A 220 5.55 10.01 -13.59
C GLU A 220 6.29 11.07 -12.74
N THR A 221 5.54 11.75 -11.87
CA THR A 221 6.12 12.76 -10.95
C THR A 221 7.13 12.13 -9.98
N MET A 222 6.82 10.98 -9.40
CA MET A 222 7.72 10.29 -8.49
C MET A 222 9.03 9.86 -9.15
N VAL A 223 8.98 9.37 -10.39
CA VAL A 223 10.19 9.04 -11.16
C VAL A 223 11.05 10.27 -11.39
N LEU A 224 10.43 11.40 -11.74
CA LEU A 224 11.13 12.70 -11.93
C LEU A 224 11.79 13.24 -10.65
N MET A 225 11.32 12.85 -9.46
CA MET A 225 12.01 13.20 -8.21
C MET A 225 13.40 12.55 -8.08
N GLY A 226 13.63 11.46 -8.76
CA GLY A 226 14.87 10.68 -8.64
C GLY A 226 15.81 10.74 -9.83
N VAL A 227 15.32 11.17 -10.99
CA VAL A 227 16.11 11.18 -12.24
C VAL A 227 15.56 12.21 -13.23
N ASP A 228 16.46 12.86 -13.94
CA ASP A 228 16.11 13.67 -15.11
C ASP A 228 16.00 12.75 -16.34
N MET A 229 14.78 12.43 -16.71
CA MET A 229 14.47 11.52 -17.82
C MET A 229 13.32 12.07 -18.66
N PRO A 230 13.36 11.94 -20.00
CA PRO A 230 12.25 12.38 -20.85
C PRO A 230 10.92 11.71 -20.44
N LEU A 231 9.86 12.51 -20.36
CA LEU A 231 8.53 12.04 -19.91
C LEU A 231 8.02 10.83 -20.73
N LYS A 232 8.30 10.81 -22.03
CA LYS A 232 7.93 9.66 -22.89
C LYS A 232 8.65 8.37 -22.48
N ALA A 233 9.89 8.45 -22.03
CA ALA A 233 10.63 7.29 -21.54
C ALA A 233 10.07 6.81 -20.19
N ILE A 234 9.67 7.74 -19.32
CA ILE A 234 9.02 7.42 -18.04
C ILE A 234 7.68 6.70 -18.29
N LYS A 235 6.84 7.24 -19.17
CA LYS A 235 5.56 6.62 -19.54
C LYS A 235 5.74 5.23 -20.12
N SER A 236 6.75 5.04 -20.96
CA SER A 236 7.10 3.72 -21.51
C SER A 236 7.53 2.75 -20.42
N GLN A 237 8.31 3.19 -19.42
CA GLN A 237 8.72 2.36 -18.28
C GLN A 237 7.53 1.95 -17.40
N ILE A 238 6.59 2.87 -17.16
CA ILE A 238 5.37 2.59 -16.40
C ILE A 238 4.52 1.57 -17.17
N ALA A 239 4.29 1.81 -18.47
CA ALA A 239 3.44 0.96 -19.30
C ALA A 239 3.98 -0.46 -19.50
N SER A 240 5.31 -0.63 -19.44
CA SER A 240 5.93 -1.96 -19.51
C SER A 240 6.05 -2.65 -18.15
N GLY A 241 6.12 -1.88 -17.05
CA GLY A 241 6.35 -2.42 -15.71
C GLY A 241 5.07 -2.84 -14.99
N ILE A 242 3.97 -2.13 -15.17
CA ILE A 242 2.71 -2.39 -14.48
C ILE A 242 1.69 -2.97 -15.45
N ASP A 243 1.11 -4.11 -15.12
CA ASP A 243 0.07 -4.74 -15.94
C ASP A 243 -1.34 -4.31 -15.51
N ILE A 244 -1.57 -4.24 -14.19
CA ILE A 244 -2.91 -4.02 -13.63
C ILE A 244 -2.84 -2.94 -12.53
N ILE A 245 -3.81 -2.04 -12.55
CA ILE A 245 -4.08 -1.13 -11.43
C ILE A 245 -5.41 -1.52 -10.79
N VAL A 246 -5.39 -1.78 -9.48
CA VAL A 246 -6.58 -1.96 -8.66
C VAL A 246 -6.80 -0.70 -7.84
N HIS A 247 -7.87 0.03 -8.11
CA HIS A 247 -8.17 1.27 -7.40
C HIS A 247 -9.18 1.05 -6.29
N LEU A 248 -8.81 1.46 -5.08
CA LEU A 248 -9.62 1.36 -3.87
C LEU A 248 -10.15 2.72 -3.46
N GLY A 249 -11.40 2.76 -3.00
CA GLY A 249 -12.00 3.94 -2.42
C GLY A 249 -12.58 3.72 -1.03
N ARG A 250 -12.58 4.78 -0.26
CA ARG A 250 -13.39 4.90 0.95
C ARG A 250 -14.59 5.75 0.61
N LEU A 251 -15.77 5.13 0.65
CA LEU A 251 -17.01 5.78 0.27
C LEU A 251 -17.55 6.71 1.39
N ARG A 252 -18.59 7.49 1.10
CA ARG A 252 -19.20 8.45 2.05
C ARG A 252 -19.76 7.80 3.32
N ASP A 253 -20.18 6.53 3.23
CA ASP A 253 -20.63 5.70 4.37
C ASP A 253 -19.47 5.06 5.13
N ARG A 254 -18.21 5.45 4.80
CA ARG A 254 -16.97 4.94 5.35
C ARG A 254 -16.64 3.49 5.00
N THR A 255 -17.45 2.82 4.18
CA THR A 255 -17.09 1.52 3.63
C THR A 255 -15.92 1.63 2.66
N ARG A 256 -15.17 0.56 2.53
CA ARG A 256 -14.02 0.46 1.61
C ARG A 256 -14.36 -0.54 0.53
N LYS A 257 -14.16 -0.14 -0.72
CA LYS A 257 -14.50 -0.98 -1.87
C LYS A 257 -13.43 -0.88 -2.95
N VAL A 258 -13.32 -1.94 -3.76
CA VAL A 258 -12.66 -1.86 -5.06
C VAL A 258 -13.56 -1.03 -5.96
N LEU A 259 -13.03 0.04 -6.54
CA LEU A 259 -13.77 0.96 -7.41
C LEU A 259 -13.50 0.73 -8.89
N GLU A 260 -12.25 0.41 -9.25
CA GLU A 260 -11.88 0.11 -10.62
C GLU A 260 -10.76 -0.93 -10.66
N ILE A 261 -10.79 -1.76 -11.71
CA ILE A 261 -9.67 -2.60 -12.11
C ILE A 261 -9.35 -2.26 -13.56
N VAL A 262 -8.12 -1.80 -13.77
CA VAL A 262 -7.67 -1.26 -15.06
C VAL A 262 -6.43 -2.01 -15.51
N GLU A 263 -6.47 -2.54 -16.72
CA GLU A 263 -5.30 -3.10 -17.39
C GLU A 263 -4.52 -1.98 -18.07
N ILE A 264 -3.20 -2.01 -17.99
CA ILE A 264 -2.31 -1.20 -18.81
C ILE A 264 -1.95 -2.00 -20.04
N THR A 265 -2.37 -1.50 -21.23
CA THR A 265 -2.24 -2.24 -22.47
C THR A 265 -1.02 -1.86 -23.29
N GLY A 266 -0.36 -0.77 -22.94
CA GLY A 266 0.86 -0.33 -23.60
C GLY A 266 1.05 1.19 -23.60
N PHE A 267 1.93 1.65 -24.47
CA PHE A 267 2.27 3.05 -24.69
C PHE A 267 2.30 3.35 -26.18
N ASN A 268 1.58 4.37 -26.63
CA ASN A 268 1.46 4.73 -28.06
C ASN A 268 2.49 5.78 -28.52
N GLY A 269 3.45 6.14 -27.67
CA GLY A 269 4.45 7.19 -27.93
C GLY A 269 4.08 8.55 -27.31
N GLU A 270 2.85 8.72 -26.82
CA GLU A 270 2.37 9.94 -26.16
C GLU A 270 1.71 9.65 -24.82
N GLU A 271 0.83 8.64 -24.77
CA GLU A 271 0.02 8.30 -23.62
C GLU A 271 0.11 6.81 -23.27
N ILE A 272 -0.03 6.50 -21.98
CA ILE A 272 -0.22 5.15 -21.48
C ILE A 272 -1.64 4.72 -21.82
N LEU A 273 -1.76 3.62 -22.54
CA LEU A 273 -3.04 3.05 -22.94
C LEU A 273 -3.58 2.16 -21.83
N THR A 274 -4.87 2.31 -21.54
CA THR A 274 -5.54 1.58 -20.46
C THR A 274 -6.84 0.95 -20.94
N ASN A 275 -7.21 -0.16 -20.32
CA ASN A 275 -8.44 -0.90 -20.58
C ASN A 275 -9.13 -1.16 -19.24
N THR A 276 -10.25 -0.50 -18.97
CA THR A 276 -11.00 -0.69 -17.72
C THR A 276 -11.81 -1.98 -17.81
N ILE A 277 -11.48 -2.95 -16.96
CA ILE A 277 -12.14 -4.27 -16.89
C ILE A 277 -13.37 -4.23 -15.98
N TYR A 278 -13.20 -3.61 -14.80
CA TYR A 278 -14.28 -3.47 -13.82
C TYR A 278 -14.40 -2.03 -13.36
N ARG A 279 -15.64 -1.61 -13.12
CA ARG A 279 -15.97 -0.29 -12.55
C ARG A 279 -17.08 -0.42 -11.53
N PHE A 280 -16.93 0.27 -10.39
CA PHE A 280 -17.98 0.37 -9.39
C PHE A 280 -19.08 1.29 -9.89
N GLU A 281 -20.31 0.80 -9.89
CA GLU A 281 -21.50 1.58 -10.16
C GLU A 281 -22.37 1.66 -8.91
N GLU A 282 -22.68 2.88 -8.52
CA GLU A 282 -23.61 3.13 -7.44
C GLU A 282 -25.03 2.99 -7.95
N ASP A 283 -25.88 2.28 -7.19
CA ASP A 283 -27.30 2.17 -7.51
C ASP A 283 -27.96 3.54 -7.31
N ASN A 284 -28.67 4.03 -8.33
CA ASN A 284 -29.47 5.24 -8.25
C ASN A 284 -30.67 4.98 -7.34
N ILE A 285 -30.57 5.36 -6.07
CA ILE A 285 -31.70 5.33 -5.15
C ILE A 285 -32.31 6.73 -5.14
N GLU A 286 -33.46 6.90 -5.80
CA GLU A 286 -34.34 8.04 -5.60
C GLU A 286 -34.84 7.99 -4.15
N GLY A 287 -34.42 8.94 -3.33
CA GLY A 287 -34.95 9.17 -1.97
C GLY A 287 -34.02 8.77 -0.82
N THR A 288 -33.55 9.78 -0.12
CA THR A 288 -33.38 9.94 1.32
C THR A 288 -32.36 9.17 2.15
N ASN A 289 -31.58 8.20 1.67
CA ASN A 289 -30.47 7.66 2.47
C ASN A 289 -29.11 8.25 2.03
N LYS A 290 -28.87 9.53 2.32
CA LYS A 290 -27.61 10.24 2.02
C LYS A 290 -26.35 9.60 2.67
N GLY A 291 -26.52 8.64 3.59
CA GLY A 291 -25.45 8.02 4.35
C GLY A 291 -24.97 6.66 3.82
N ILE A 292 -25.83 5.87 3.18
CA ILE A 292 -25.50 4.49 2.76
C ILE A 292 -25.19 4.45 1.27
N VAL A 293 -24.08 3.81 0.89
CA VAL A 293 -23.72 3.57 -0.50
C VAL A 293 -24.09 2.14 -0.88
N LYS A 294 -25.07 2.01 -1.78
CA LYS A 294 -25.39 0.73 -2.42
C LYS A 294 -24.83 0.75 -3.83
N GLY A 295 -24.25 -0.33 -4.26
CA GLY A 295 -23.66 -0.46 -5.59
C GLY A 295 -22.76 -1.70 -5.68
N LYS A 296 -22.37 -2.02 -6.89
CA LYS A 296 -21.56 -3.20 -7.20
C LYS A 296 -20.42 -2.83 -8.14
N LEU A 297 -19.32 -3.55 -8.00
CA LEU A 297 -18.26 -3.55 -9.00
C LEU A 297 -18.75 -4.41 -10.18
N LYS A 298 -18.97 -3.78 -11.33
CA LYS A 298 -19.49 -4.44 -12.53
C LYS A 298 -18.41 -4.62 -13.58
N TRP A 299 -18.48 -5.72 -14.30
CA TRP A 299 -17.72 -5.91 -15.51
C TRP A 299 -18.17 -4.91 -16.58
N THR A 300 -17.21 -4.27 -17.25
CA THR A 300 -17.50 -3.24 -18.27
C THR A 300 -17.83 -3.82 -19.65
N GLY A 301 -17.69 -5.14 -19.83
CA GLY A 301 -17.72 -5.82 -21.12
C GLY A 301 -16.35 -5.95 -21.78
N ASN A 302 -15.34 -5.25 -21.27
CA ASN A 302 -13.97 -5.35 -21.77
C ASN A 302 -13.29 -6.59 -21.21
N THR A 303 -12.58 -7.33 -22.05
CA THR A 303 -11.77 -8.48 -21.65
C THR A 303 -10.31 -8.08 -21.51
N LEU A 304 -9.53 -8.89 -20.79
CA LEU A 304 -8.10 -8.74 -20.67
C LEU A 304 -7.44 -8.89 -22.06
N ILE A 305 -6.63 -7.90 -22.44
CA ILE A 305 -5.96 -7.83 -23.75
C ILE A 305 -4.62 -8.55 -23.71
N ASN A 306 -3.77 -8.27 -22.71
CA ASN A 306 -2.44 -8.84 -22.57
C ASN A 306 -2.50 -10.20 -21.85
N GLN A 307 -2.76 -11.26 -22.58
CA GLN A 307 -2.98 -12.61 -22.03
C GLN A 307 -1.71 -13.48 -22.01
N LYS A 308 -0.56 -12.94 -22.47
CA LYS A 308 0.68 -13.73 -22.57
C LYS A 308 1.08 -14.37 -21.24
N LYS A 309 1.03 -13.62 -20.14
CA LYS A 309 1.38 -14.12 -18.80
C LYS A 309 0.44 -15.25 -18.31
N LEU A 310 -0.84 -15.21 -18.70
CA LEU A 310 -1.78 -16.31 -18.44
C LEU A 310 -1.35 -17.59 -19.17
N PHE A 311 -1.07 -17.48 -20.47
CA PHE A 311 -0.66 -18.64 -21.28
C PHE A 311 0.69 -19.19 -20.80
N ASP A 312 1.65 -18.33 -20.49
CA ASP A 312 2.95 -18.73 -19.95
C ASP A 312 2.82 -19.44 -18.58
N ALA A 313 1.80 -19.12 -17.80
CA ALA A 313 1.46 -19.76 -16.53
C ALA A 313 0.59 -21.03 -16.68
N GLY A 314 0.24 -21.41 -17.93
CA GLY A 314 -0.55 -22.61 -18.22
C GLY A 314 -2.07 -22.42 -18.14
N TYR A 315 -2.56 -21.18 -18.06
CA TYR A 315 -3.99 -20.87 -18.09
C TYR A 315 -4.49 -20.55 -19.49
N GLY A 316 -5.74 -20.94 -19.79
CA GLY A 316 -6.44 -20.60 -21.03
C GLY A 316 -7.39 -19.41 -20.86
N LYS A 317 -8.05 -19.02 -21.96
CA LYS A 317 -9.10 -17.97 -21.94
C LYS A 317 -10.31 -18.42 -21.12
N GLU A 318 -10.59 -19.71 -21.10
CA GLU A 318 -11.66 -20.37 -20.36
C GLU A 318 -11.51 -20.27 -18.84
N ASP A 319 -10.29 -20.06 -18.35
CA ASP A 319 -10.01 -19.88 -16.93
C ASP A 319 -10.37 -18.48 -16.42
N ILE A 320 -10.64 -17.53 -17.35
CA ILE A 320 -10.99 -16.15 -17.01
C ILE A 320 -12.51 -16.05 -16.87
N SER A 321 -13.00 -15.90 -15.66
CA SER A 321 -14.39 -15.57 -15.39
C SER A 321 -14.51 -14.09 -15.01
N TYR A 322 -15.24 -13.33 -15.80
CA TYR A 322 -15.51 -11.91 -15.49
C TYR A 322 -16.75 -11.73 -14.60
N GLY A 323 -17.61 -12.77 -14.49
CA GLY A 323 -18.88 -12.69 -13.78
C GLY A 323 -19.93 -11.85 -14.53
N GLU A 324 -21.16 -11.87 -14.02
CA GLU A 324 -22.25 -11.00 -14.46
C GLU A 324 -22.29 -9.70 -13.68
#